data_c801e3a57498f696a535230e371056f7
#
_entry.id   c801e3a57498f696a535230e371056f7
#
_cell.length_a   1.000
_cell.length_b   1.000
_cell.length_c   1.000
_cell.angle_alpha   90.00
_cell.angle_beta   90.00
_cell.angle_gamma   90.00
#
_symmetry.space_group_name_H-M   'P 1'
#
loop_
_entity.id
_entity.type
_entity.pdbx_description
1 polymer ?
#
loop_
_entity_poly.entity_id
_entity_poly.type
_entity_poly.pdbx_seq_one_letter_code
_entity_poly.pdbx_strand_id
1 'polypeptide(L)'
;IFFSLTGLVQNIWQLALCLILGGVGVGFYHPQATGFVVRYSGKNLAKYMSIFIAAGTIGYSVGPIISSSITQFFGVTKLPLAASWGILFALAVFLFVPKISHQPVPKDTTSFKTAVTDIFKNKTVRILIMVSALKSLVTSSFSVLLPFYWKSLGYSAFQIGIAVFLFLTVGAFGTYISSKYEKLIGYKNVFYTSLIVPFILTLVFVSLMKLSPVLSFILFILTGFVTMLSVSINMVMAQKTMPQYKSMISGFIAGFSWGIVGVMLPLIGFVAQNEGIIKVLVVISFIPFVLSYFVRFLPDAQSE
;
A
#
# COMPACT_ATOMS: atom_id res chain seq x y z
N ILE A 1 -10.39 15.39 2.73
CA ILE A 1 -10.50 16.86 2.90
C ILE A 1 -9.15 17.42 3.36
N PHE A 2 -8.61 17.02 4.52
CA PHE A 2 -7.40 17.64 5.09
C PHE A 2 -6.17 17.58 4.18
N PHE A 3 -5.94 16.46 3.48
CA PHE A 3 -4.84 16.37 2.51
C PHE A 3 -4.96 17.37 1.35
N SER A 4 -6.18 17.71 0.92
CA SER A 4 -6.36 18.73 -0.13
C SER A 4 -6.14 20.15 0.37
N LEU A 5 -6.29 20.41 1.68
CA LEU A 5 -6.03 21.73 2.27
C LEU A 5 -4.53 22.07 2.34
N THR A 6 -3.64 21.10 2.10
CA THR A 6 -2.19 21.34 2.07
C THR A 6 -1.75 22.38 1.03
N GLY A 7 -2.56 22.63 0.00
CA GLY A 7 -2.32 23.72 -0.96
C GLY A 7 -2.49 25.13 -0.41
N LEU A 8 -3.12 25.31 0.77
CA LEU A 8 -3.38 26.60 1.41
C LEU A 8 -2.43 26.89 2.58
N VAL A 9 -1.60 25.93 2.98
CA VAL A 9 -0.74 26.09 4.16
C VAL A 9 0.36 27.10 3.92
N GLN A 10 0.66 27.92 4.92
CA GLN A 10 1.67 28.97 4.86
C GLN A 10 2.91 28.66 5.69
N ASN A 11 2.83 27.63 6.55
CA ASN A 11 3.92 27.23 7.42
C ASN A 11 3.90 25.72 7.70
N ILE A 12 5.01 25.22 8.25
CA ILE A 12 5.20 23.78 8.53
C ILE A 12 4.19 23.22 9.55
N TRP A 13 3.74 24.03 10.49
CA TRP A 13 2.80 23.59 11.53
C TRP A 13 1.41 23.36 10.96
N GLN A 14 0.94 24.24 10.07
CA GLN A 14 -0.31 24.05 9.34
C GLN A 14 -0.23 22.81 8.42
N LEU A 15 0.90 22.59 7.76
CA LEU A 15 1.13 21.38 6.97
C LEU A 15 1.05 20.14 7.85
N ALA A 16 1.76 20.12 8.98
CA ALA A 16 1.76 19.00 9.91
C ALA A 16 0.33 18.71 10.43
N LEU A 17 -0.43 19.76 10.79
CA LEU A 17 -1.80 19.61 11.25
C LEU A 17 -2.70 18.97 10.17
N CYS A 18 -2.62 19.45 8.92
CA CYS A 18 -3.38 18.88 7.81
C CYS A 18 -3.04 17.40 7.58
N LEU A 19 -1.75 17.06 7.62
CA LEU A 19 -1.28 15.68 7.44
C LEU A 19 -1.72 14.76 8.59
N ILE A 20 -1.63 15.22 9.85
CA ILE A 20 -2.06 14.47 11.03
C ILE A 20 -3.57 14.21 10.97
N LEU A 21 -4.38 15.24 10.75
CA LEU A 21 -5.85 15.10 10.70
C LEU A 21 -6.29 14.23 9.51
N GLY A 22 -5.63 14.36 8.36
CA GLY A 22 -5.84 13.48 7.22
C GLY A 22 -5.49 12.03 7.54
N GLY A 23 -4.35 11.80 8.19
CA GLY A 23 -3.88 10.47 8.60
C GLY A 23 -4.80 9.81 9.64
N VAL A 24 -5.29 10.58 10.62
CA VAL A 24 -6.28 10.10 11.61
C VAL A 24 -7.55 9.62 10.89
N GLY A 25 -8.07 10.39 9.92
CA GLY A 25 -9.26 9.97 9.15
C GLY A 25 -9.04 8.65 8.40
N VAL A 26 -7.88 8.48 7.75
CA VAL A 26 -7.51 7.24 7.09
C VAL A 26 -7.38 6.07 8.08
N GLY A 27 -6.75 6.34 9.23
CA GLY A 27 -6.55 5.35 10.30
C GLY A 27 -7.87 4.82 10.87
N PHE A 28 -8.90 5.65 11.00
CA PHE A 28 -10.23 5.20 11.42
C PHE A 28 -11.00 4.47 10.32
N TYR A 29 -10.83 4.86 9.06
CA TYR A 29 -11.57 4.26 7.94
C TYR A 29 -11.13 2.81 7.64
N HIS A 30 -9.83 2.54 7.55
CA HIS A 30 -9.32 1.25 7.08
C HIS A 30 -9.76 0.03 7.90
N PRO A 31 -9.66 0.01 9.25
CA PRO A 31 -10.10 -1.13 10.03
C PRO A 31 -11.61 -1.40 9.89
N GLN A 32 -12.42 -0.33 9.83
CA GLN A 32 -13.87 -0.44 9.67
C GLN A 32 -14.24 -1.02 8.31
N ALA A 33 -13.62 -0.50 7.24
CA ALA A 33 -13.88 -0.95 5.88
C ALA A 33 -13.44 -2.40 5.66
N THR A 34 -12.26 -2.80 6.15
CA THR A 34 -11.81 -4.21 6.08
C THR A 34 -12.69 -5.14 6.92
N GLY A 35 -13.11 -4.71 8.10
CA GLY A 35 -14.06 -5.45 8.94
C GLY A 35 -15.40 -5.68 8.21
N PHE A 36 -15.88 -4.67 7.48
CA PHE A 36 -17.08 -4.78 6.65
C PHE A 36 -16.90 -5.85 5.55
N VAL A 37 -15.78 -5.83 4.82
CA VAL A 37 -15.49 -6.85 3.79
C VAL A 37 -15.46 -8.25 4.40
N VAL A 38 -14.81 -8.43 5.55
CA VAL A 38 -14.77 -9.74 6.25
C VAL A 38 -16.19 -10.22 6.58
N ARG A 39 -17.05 -9.33 7.06
CA ARG A 39 -18.42 -9.66 7.47
C ARG A 39 -19.31 -10.12 6.30
N TYR A 40 -19.18 -9.46 5.14
CA TYR A 40 -20.07 -9.69 4.00
C TYR A 40 -19.50 -10.61 2.92
N SER A 41 -18.23 -11.03 3.03
CA SER A 41 -17.56 -11.87 2.02
C SER A 41 -17.97 -13.34 2.03
N GLY A 42 -18.55 -13.85 3.11
CA GLY A 42 -18.89 -15.25 3.27
C GLY A 42 -17.69 -16.17 2.98
N LYS A 43 -17.90 -17.19 2.14
CA LYS A 43 -16.85 -18.16 1.75
C LYS A 43 -15.81 -17.57 0.76
N ASN A 44 -16.07 -16.39 0.18
CA ASN A 44 -15.22 -15.80 -0.86
C ASN A 44 -14.33 -14.64 -0.34
N LEU A 45 -13.85 -14.73 0.92
CA LEU A 45 -13.07 -13.68 1.55
C LEU A 45 -11.86 -13.22 0.72
N ALA A 46 -11.09 -14.14 0.15
CA ALA A 46 -9.92 -13.82 -0.66
C ALA A 46 -10.28 -12.98 -1.89
N LYS A 47 -11.36 -13.35 -2.59
CA LYS A 47 -11.86 -12.61 -3.77
C LYS A 47 -12.30 -11.19 -3.41
N TYR A 48 -13.16 -11.04 -2.40
CA TYR A 48 -13.68 -9.73 -2.04
C TYR A 48 -12.64 -8.84 -1.39
N MET A 49 -11.69 -9.41 -0.65
CA MET A 49 -10.55 -8.67 -0.12
C MET A 49 -9.63 -8.18 -1.23
N SER A 50 -9.37 -9.01 -2.27
CA SER A 50 -8.59 -8.60 -3.44
C SER A 50 -9.26 -7.44 -4.19
N ILE A 51 -10.57 -7.50 -4.39
CA ILE A 51 -11.35 -6.42 -5.04
C ILE A 51 -11.28 -5.14 -4.20
N PHE A 52 -11.50 -5.25 -2.88
CA PHE A 52 -11.50 -4.12 -1.97
C PHE A 52 -10.13 -3.41 -1.95
N ILE A 53 -9.05 -4.16 -1.80
CA ILE A 53 -7.68 -3.61 -1.77
C ILE A 53 -7.32 -3.02 -3.14
N ALA A 54 -7.63 -3.71 -4.24
CA ALA A 54 -7.38 -3.22 -5.58
C ALA A 54 -8.13 -1.92 -5.88
N ALA A 55 -9.43 -1.84 -5.53
CA ALA A 55 -10.21 -0.62 -5.68
C ALA A 55 -9.65 0.55 -4.85
N GLY A 56 -9.23 0.27 -3.62
CA GLY A 56 -8.56 1.26 -2.76
C GLY A 56 -7.23 1.75 -3.36
N THR A 57 -6.43 0.83 -3.93
CA THR A 57 -5.16 1.17 -4.59
C THR A 57 -5.39 1.98 -5.87
N ILE A 58 -6.42 1.67 -6.66
CA ILE A 58 -6.81 2.49 -7.82
C ILE A 58 -7.21 3.89 -7.37
N GLY A 59 -8.04 4.00 -6.33
CA GLY A 59 -8.40 5.31 -5.76
C GLY A 59 -7.18 6.11 -5.30
N TYR A 60 -6.24 5.45 -4.62
CA TYR A 60 -4.97 6.05 -4.22
C TYR A 60 -4.13 6.49 -5.42
N SER A 61 -4.07 5.70 -6.49
CA SER A 61 -3.29 5.99 -7.69
C SER A 61 -3.79 7.22 -8.47
N VAL A 62 -5.08 7.51 -8.40
CA VAL A 62 -5.69 8.69 -9.05
C VAL A 62 -5.28 9.99 -8.36
N GLY A 63 -4.92 9.95 -7.07
CA GLY A 63 -4.50 11.12 -6.29
C GLY A 63 -3.38 11.93 -6.94
N PRO A 64 -2.23 11.35 -7.32
CA PRO A 64 -1.13 12.05 -8.01
C PRO A 64 -1.55 12.74 -9.31
N ILE A 65 -2.40 12.11 -10.13
CA ILE A 65 -2.91 12.74 -11.37
C ILE A 65 -3.78 13.96 -11.03
N ILE A 66 -4.74 13.82 -10.12
CA ILE A 66 -5.62 14.93 -9.74
C ILE A 66 -4.79 16.08 -9.16
N SER A 67 -3.91 15.79 -8.20
CA SER A 67 -3.12 16.83 -7.52
C SER A 67 -2.14 17.51 -8.47
N SER A 68 -1.45 16.76 -9.33
CA SER A 68 -0.51 17.32 -10.32
C SER A 68 -1.22 18.12 -11.39
N SER A 69 -2.39 17.66 -11.88
CA SER A 69 -3.20 18.42 -12.85
C SER A 69 -3.70 19.73 -12.24
N ILE A 70 -4.28 19.71 -11.04
CA ILE A 70 -4.72 20.94 -10.38
C ILE A 70 -3.54 21.90 -10.20
N THR A 71 -2.43 21.39 -9.70
CA THR A 71 -1.24 22.22 -9.44
C THR A 71 -0.67 22.81 -10.73
N GLN A 72 -0.62 22.06 -11.81
CA GLN A 72 -0.05 22.50 -13.08
C GLN A 72 -0.94 23.49 -13.81
N PHE A 73 -2.26 23.28 -13.84
CA PHE A 73 -3.19 24.11 -14.63
C PHE A 73 -3.82 25.26 -13.85
N PHE A 74 -3.98 25.11 -12.53
CA PHE A 74 -4.70 26.07 -11.69
C PHE A 74 -3.86 26.64 -10.54
N GLY A 75 -2.66 26.11 -10.33
CA GLY A 75 -1.78 26.49 -9.23
C GLY A 75 -2.05 25.72 -7.92
N VAL A 76 -1.03 25.69 -7.05
CA VAL A 76 -1.05 24.90 -5.79
C VAL A 76 -2.16 25.34 -4.83
N THR A 77 -2.51 26.62 -4.81
CA THR A 77 -3.57 27.18 -3.95
C THR A 77 -4.97 26.65 -4.28
N LYS A 78 -5.15 26.04 -5.46
CA LYS A 78 -6.41 25.44 -5.90
C LYS A 78 -6.50 23.94 -5.57
N LEU A 79 -5.50 23.37 -4.90
CA LEU A 79 -5.50 21.97 -4.47
C LEU A 79 -6.73 21.57 -3.63
N PRO A 80 -7.37 22.47 -2.82
CA PRO A 80 -8.63 22.18 -2.14
C PRO A 80 -9.77 21.72 -3.06
N LEU A 81 -9.74 22.01 -4.36
CA LEU A 81 -10.72 21.48 -5.32
C LEU A 81 -10.76 19.95 -5.32
N ALA A 82 -9.64 19.30 -5.00
CA ALA A 82 -9.58 17.84 -4.87
C ALA A 82 -10.46 17.30 -3.74
N ALA A 83 -10.85 18.14 -2.73
CA ALA A 83 -11.77 17.74 -1.67
C ALA A 83 -13.16 17.37 -2.20
N SER A 84 -13.60 17.91 -3.34
CA SER A 84 -14.89 17.58 -3.95
C SER A 84 -15.05 16.08 -4.22
N TRP A 85 -14.00 15.43 -4.69
CA TRP A 85 -13.98 13.97 -4.90
C TRP A 85 -14.17 13.22 -3.58
N GLY A 86 -13.47 13.62 -2.53
CA GLY A 86 -13.62 13.02 -1.20
C GLY A 86 -15.04 13.17 -0.64
N ILE A 87 -15.67 14.35 -0.84
CA ILE A 87 -17.05 14.62 -0.40
C ILE A 87 -18.02 13.75 -1.21
N LEU A 88 -17.86 13.66 -2.53
CA LEU A 88 -18.71 12.81 -3.38
C LEU A 88 -18.64 11.34 -2.98
N PHE A 89 -17.44 10.81 -2.73
CA PHE A 89 -17.26 9.45 -2.27
C PHE A 89 -17.84 9.21 -0.87
N ALA A 90 -17.67 10.16 0.07
CA ALA A 90 -18.25 10.07 1.40
C ALA A 90 -19.79 10.04 1.32
N LEU A 91 -20.37 10.87 0.46
CA LEU A 91 -21.82 10.87 0.20
C LEU A 91 -22.28 9.55 -0.43
N ALA A 92 -21.53 9.02 -1.41
CA ALA A 92 -21.84 7.72 -2.00
C ALA A 92 -21.81 6.59 -0.96
N VAL A 93 -20.80 6.56 -0.10
CA VAL A 93 -20.74 5.59 1.01
C VAL A 93 -21.93 5.73 1.94
N PHE A 94 -22.28 6.96 2.31
CA PHE A 94 -23.43 7.23 3.20
C PHE A 94 -24.77 6.79 2.60
N LEU A 95 -24.95 6.94 1.29
CA LEU A 95 -26.20 6.62 0.59
C LEU A 95 -26.34 5.14 0.23
N PHE A 96 -25.24 4.49 -0.17
CA PHE A 96 -25.29 3.16 -0.77
C PHE A 96 -24.80 2.03 0.13
N VAL A 97 -24.00 2.33 1.17
CA VAL A 97 -23.55 1.28 2.09
C VAL A 97 -24.66 0.95 3.09
N PRO A 98 -25.08 -0.32 3.21
CA PRO A 98 -26.14 -0.72 4.12
C PRO A 98 -25.80 -0.34 5.57
N LYS A 99 -26.78 0.20 6.29
CA LYS A 99 -26.64 0.42 7.73
C LYS A 99 -26.43 -0.92 8.41
N ILE A 100 -25.32 -1.06 9.11
CA ILE A 100 -25.03 -2.27 9.88
C ILE A 100 -26.05 -2.34 11.02
N SER A 101 -26.94 -3.34 11.00
CA SER A 101 -27.68 -3.71 12.19
C SER A 101 -26.68 -4.07 13.30
N HIS A 102 -26.77 -3.37 14.43
CA HIS A 102 -25.97 -3.66 15.62
C HIS A 102 -26.35 -5.05 16.13
N GLN A 103 -25.74 -6.10 15.55
CA GLN A 103 -25.65 -7.33 16.30
C GLN A 103 -24.58 -7.07 17.38
N PRO A 104 -24.89 -7.36 18.64
CA PRO A 104 -23.89 -7.27 19.69
C PRO A 104 -22.70 -8.11 19.26
N VAL A 105 -21.58 -7.47 18.96
CA VAL A 105 -20.31 -8.21 18.87
C VAL A 105 -20.15 -8.85 20.24
N PRO A 106 -19.98 -10.17 20.33
CA PRO A 106 -19.65 -10.79 21.60
C PRO A 106 -18.54 -9.93 22.20
N LYS A 107 -18.73 -9.44 23.43
CA LYS A 107 -17.69 -8.69 24.13
C LYS A 107 -16.53 -9.65 24.23
N ASP A 108 -15.54 -9.51 23.31
CA ASP A 108 -14.26 -10.16 23.49
C ASP A 108 -13.74 -9.69 24.84
N THR A 109 -13.82 -10.58 25.83
CA THR A 109 -13.33 -10.33 27.20
C THR A 109 -11.81 -10.25 27.23
N THR A 110 -11.17 -10.48 26.08
CA THR A 110 -9.71 -10.43 25.92
C THR A 110 -9.22 -9.00 26.01
N SER A 111 -8.39 -8.70 26.99
CA SER A 111 -7.74 -7.40 27.12
C SER A 111 -6.97 -7.05 25.83
N PHE A 112 -7.01 -5.79 25.40
CA PHE A 112 -6.21 -5.30 24.26
C PHE A 112 -4.72 -5.70 24.37
N LYS A 113 -4.15 -5.60 25.57
CA LYS A 113 -2.76 -6.01 25.84
C LYS A 113 -2.54 -7.50 25.58
N THR A 114 -3.48 -8.35 25.99
CA THR A 114 -3.41 -9.82 25.75
C THR A 114 -3.47 -10.10 24.25
N ALA A 115 -4.43 -9.50 23.55
CA ALA A 115 -4.59 -9.70 22.10
C ALA A 115 -3.34 -9.27 21.32
N VAL A 116 -2.74 -8.10 21.65
CA VAL A 116 -1.48 -7.65 21.06
C VAL A 116 -0.36 -8.66 21.33
N THR A 117 -0.24 -9.12 22.57
CA THR A 117 0.79 -10.10 22.96
C THR A 117 0.65 -11.40 22.17
N ASP A 118 -0.58 -11.92 22.03
CA ASP A 118 -0.86 -13.15 21.30
C ASP A 118 -0.55 -13.03 19.81
N ILE A 119 -0.95 -11.91 19.20
CA ILE A 119 -0.65 -11.59 17.79
C ILE A 119 0.87 -11.60 17.55
N PHE A 120 1.64 -10.93 18.39
CA PHE A 120 3.10 -10.85 18.22
C PHE A 120 3.84 -12.12 18.66
N LYS A 121 3.25 -12.98 19.49
CA LYS A 121 3.78 -14.33 19.77
C LYS A 121 3.59 -15.28 18.60
N ASN A 122 2.56 -15.12 17.80
CA ASN A 122 2.31 -15.99 16.65
C ASN A 122 3.36 -15.75 15.55
N LYS A 123 4.19 -16.77 15.29
CA LYS A 123 5.30 -16.69 14.33
C LYS A 123 4.83 -16.34 12.91
N THR A 124 3.75 -16.97 12.44
CA THR A 124 3.19 -16.75 11.11
C THR A 124 2.70 -15.33 10.93
N VAL A 125 1.88 -14.83 11.87
CA VAL A 125 1.33 -13.45 11.80
C VAL A 125 2.46 -12.43 11.89
N ARG A 126 3.45 -12.63 12.73
CA ARG A 126 4.63 -11.76 12.84
C ARG A 126 5.42 -11.68 11.52
N ILE A 127 5.63 -12.83 10.83
CA ILE A 127 6.27 -12.84 9.51
C ILE A 127 5.44 -12.05 8.50
N LEU A 128 4.12 -12.26 8.47
CA LEU A 128 3.22 -11.58 7.54
C LEU A 128 3.17 -10.06 7.79
N ILE A 129 3.17 -9.61 9.05
CA ILE A 129 3.27 -8.17 9.40
C ILE A 129 4.61 -7.61 8.92
N MET A 130 5.72 -8.30 9.16
CA MET A 130 7.06 -7.87 8.72
C MET A 130 7.14 -7.78 7.19
N VAL A 131 6.64 -8.78 6.48
CA VAL A 131 6.60 -8.80 5.01
C VAL A 131 5.77 -7.62 4.50
N SER A 132 4.60 -7.36 5.07
CA SER A 132 3.76 -6.22 4.70
C SER A 132 4.48 -4.89 4.90
N ALA A 133 5.04 -4.68 6.09
CA ALA A 133 5.69 -3.43 6.46
C ALA A 133 6.90 -3.11 5.55
N LEU A 134 7.79 -4.08 5.35
CA LEU A 134 9.00 -3.86 4.56
C LEU A 134 8.70 -3.79 3.04
N LYS A 135 7.71 -4.52 2.54
CA LYS A 135 7.22 -4.33 1.15
C LYS A 135 6.62 -2.94 0.96
N SER A 136 5.81 -2.47 1.90
CA SER A 136 5.23 -1.13 1.85
C SER A 136 6.32 -0.06 1.86
N LEU A 137 7.37 -0.23 2.66
CA LEU A 137 8.52 0.67 2.70
C LEU A 137 9.20 0.76 1.32
N VAL A 138 9.49 -0.39 0.69
CA VAL A 138 10.11 -0.43 -0.64
C VAL A 138 9.21 0.22 -1.69
N THR A 139 7.94 -0.18 -1.75
CA THR A 139 6.97 0.39 -2.71
C THR A 139 6.82 1.90 -2.54
N SER A 140 6.72 2.39 -1.30
CA SER A 140 6.63 3.82 -1.01
C SER A 140 7.92 4.56 -1.37
N SER A 141 9.08 3.95 -1.16
CA SER A 141 10.36 4.54 -1.56
C SER A 141 10.44 4.73 -3.07
N PHE A 142 10.00 3.75 -3.86
CA PHE A 142 9.93 3.90 -5.32
C PHE A 142 8.95 5.00 -5.74
N SER A 143 7.73 5.00 -5.21
CA SER A 143 6.70 5.97 -5.60
C SER A 143 6.98 7.40 -5.13
N VAL A 144 7.82 7.58 -4.10
CA VAL A 144 8.19 8.92 -3.59
C VAL A 144 9.53 9.40 -4.13
N LEU A 145 10.57 8.56 -4.17
CA LEU A 145 11.92 9.02 -4.55
C LEU A 145 12.13 9.11 -6.07
N LEU A 146 11.54 8.19 -6.87
CA LEU A 146 11.66 8.28 -8.32
C LEU A 146 11.07 9.58 -8.92
N PRO A 147 9.95 10.13 -8.45
CA PRO A 147 9.50 11.47 -8.84
C PRO A 147 10.55 12.57 -8.71
N PHE A 148 11.32 12.58 -7.62
CA PHE A 148 12.40 13.56 -7.47
C PHE A 148 13.52 13.34 -8.48
N TYR A 149 13.89 12.10 -8.75
CA TYR A 149 14.86 11.76 -9.78
C TYR A 149 14.39 12.19 -11.18
N TRP A 150 13.16 11.89 -11.57
CA TRP A 150 12.60 12.29 -12.85
C TRP A 150 12.49 13.82 -12.97
N LYS A 151 12.14 14.51 -11.89
CA LYS A 151 12.14 15.96 -11.85
C LYS A 151 13.53 16.54 -12.10
N SER A 152 14.58 15.93 -11.57
CA SER A 152 15.97 16.34 -11.84
C SER A 152 16.40 16.12 -13.30
N LEU A 153 15.72 15.22 -14.03
CA LEU A 153 15.89 15.00 -15.48
C LEU A 153 15.01 15.92 -16.35
N GLY A 154 14.24 16.84 -15.75
CA GLY A 154 13.42 17.82 -16.46
C GLY A 154 12.00 17.36 -16.79
N TYR A 155 11.54 16.20 -16.30
CA TYR A 155 10.15 15.79 -16.53
C TYR A 155 9.16 16.71 -15.80
N SER A 156 8.03 17.00 -16.47
CA SER A 156 6.95 17.79 -15.87
C SER A 156 6.24 17.07 -14.72
N ALA A 157 5.61 17.85 -13.82
CA ALA A 157 4.83 17.27 -12.72
C ALA A 157 3.72 16.32 -13.22
N PHE A 158 3.09 16.66 -14.35
CA PHE A 158 2.06 15.83 -14.97
C PHE A 158 2.59 14.48 -15.48
N GLN A 159 3.74 14.48 -16.18
CA GLN A 159 4.39 13.26 -16.65
C GLN A 159 4.77 12.33 -15.47
N ILE A 160 5.32 12.92 -14.41
CA ILE A 160 5.64 12.20 -13.18
C ILE A 160 4.37 11.64 -12.51
N GLY A 161 3.30 12.44 -12.47
CA GLY A 161 2.00 12.00 -11.95
C GLY A 161 1.44 10.80 -12.70
N ILE A 162 1.53 10.80 -14.05
CA ILE A 162 1.14 9.64 -14.88
C ILE A 162 2.00 8.42 -14.55
N ALA A 163 3.30 8.59 -14.37
CA ALA A 163 4.19 7.47 -14.06
C ALA A 163 3.81 6.77 -12.74
N VAL A 164 3.59 7.55 -11.69
CA VAL A 164 3.16 7.02 -10.38
C VAL A 164 1.77 6.41 -10.47
N PHE A 165 0.85 7.05 -11.19
CA PHE A 165 -0.49 6.50 -11.45
C PHE A 165 -0.43 5.12 -12.11
N LEU A 166 0.34 4.97 -13.18
CA LEU A 166 0.46 3.70 -13.90
C LEU A 166 1.10 2.62 -13.01
N PHE A 167 2.14 2.95 -12.27
CA PHE A 167 2.79 2.03 -11.32
C PHE A 167 1.79 1.47 -10.29
N LEU A 168 0.99 2.34 -9.68
CA LEU A 168 0.03 1.97 -8.66
C LEU A 168 -1.20 1.26 -9.26
N THR A 169 -1.72 1.72 -10.40
CA THR A 169 -2.90 1.13 -11.05
C THR A 169 -2.62 -0.28 -11.58
N VAL A 170 -1.48 -0.46 -12.24
CA VAL A 170 -1.05 -1.79 -12.71
C VAL A 170 -0.73 -2.70 -11.52
N GLY A 171 -0.19 -2.15 -10.43
CA GLY A 171 -0.04 -2.84 -9.16
C GLY A 171 -1.39 -3.28 -8.57
N ALA A 172 -2.41 -2.43 -8.60
CA ALA A 172 -3.77 -2.78 -8.17
C ALA A 172 -4.34 -3.95 -8.97
N PHE A 173 -4.07 -3.98 -10.28
CA PHE A 173 -4.45 -5.12 -11.12
C PHE A 173 -3.74 -6.41 -10.69
N GLY A 174 -2.45 -6.34 -10.32
CA GLY A 174 -1.73 -7.46 -9.70
C GLY A 174 -2.43 -7.97 -8.42
N THR A 175 -2.86 -7.05 -7.55
CA THR A 175 -3.64 -7.41 -6.35
C THR A 175 -4.98 -8.05 -6.70
N TYR A 176 -5.68 -7.52 -7.71
CA TYR A 176 -6.98 -8.07 -8.16
C TYR A 176 -6.88 -9.52 -8.64
N ILE A 177 -5.85 -9.85 -9.41
CA ILE A 177 -5.67 -11.21 -9.93
C ILE A 177 -5.01 -12.17 -8.93
N SER A 178 -4.50 -11.68 -7.81
CA SER A 178 -3.71 -12.45 -6.84
C SER A 178 -4.41 -13.73 -6.37
N SER A 179 -5.72 -13.68 -6.13
CA SER A 179 -6.50 -14.86 -5.70
C SER A 179 -6.61 -15.96 -6.77
N LYS A 180 -6.55 -15.59 -8.06
CA LYS A 180 -6.46 -16.56 -9.16
C LYS A 180 -5.06 -17.18 -9.25
N TYR A 181 -4.04 -16.34 -9.09
CA TYR A 181 -2.64 -16.79 -9.09
C TYR A 181 -2.36 -17.73 -7.92
N GLU A 182 -2.89 -17.44 -6.73
CA GLU A 182 -2.81 -18.32 -5.56
C GLU A 182 -3.34 -19.73 -5.86
N LYS A 183 -4.47 -19.84 -6.56
CA LYS A 183 -5.06 -21.12 -6.95
C LYS A 183 -4.22 -21.90 -7.97
N LEU A 184 -3.47 -21.19 -8.83
CA LEU A 184 -2.67 -21.79 -9.89
C LEU A 184 -1.31 -22.29 -9.39
N ILE A 185 -0.61 -21.49 -8.60
CA ILE A 185 0.78 -21.75 -8.22
C ILE A 185 1.00 -21.93 -6.71
N GLY A 186 -0.06 -21.78 -5.92
CA GLY A 186 -0.01 -21.82 -4.45
C GLY A 186 0.52 -20.51 -3.85
N TYR A 187 0.06 -20.20 -2.64
CA TYR A 187 0.35 -18.92 -2.00
C TYR A 187 1.85 -18.68 -1.73
N LYS A 188 2.63 -19.72 -1.36
CA LYS A 188 4.09 -19.56 -1.16
C LYS A 188 4.80 -19.10 -2.41
N ASN A 189 4.44 -19.67 -3.58
CA ASN A 189 5.02 -19.27 -4.85
C ASN A 189 4.62 -17.83 -5.23
N VAL A 190 3.40 -17.39 -4.90
CA VAL A 190 3.01 -15.98 -5.08
C VAL A 190 3.86 -15.07 -4.19
N PHE A 191 4.13 -15.45 -2.93
CA PHE A 191 5.05 -14.71 -2.07
C PHE A 191 6.46 -14.66 -2.65
N TYR A 192 7.04 -15.79 -3.05
CA TYR A 192 8.37 -15.83 -3.68
C TYR A 192 8.43 -14.96 -4.92
N THR A 193 7.46 -15.08 -5.82
CA THR A 193 7.37 -14.24 -7.03
C THR A 193 7.33 -12.76 -6.67
N SER A 194 6.47 -12.37 -5.73
CA SER A 194 6.28 -10.96 -5.36
C SER A 194 7.43 -10.35 -4.53
N LEU A 195 8.35 -11.17 -4.05
CA LEU A 195 9.52 -10.72 -3.29
C LEU A 195 10.82 -10.78 -4.10
N ILE A 196 11.00 -11.79 -4.95
CA ILE A 196 12.24 -12.01 -5.71
C ILE A 196 12.20 -11.24 -7.04
N VAL A 197 11.12 -11.38 -7.81
CA VAL A 197 11.06 -10.80 -9.16
C VAL A 197 11.16 -9.27 -9.16
N PRO A 198 10.55 -8.51 -8.24
CA PRO A 198 10.73 -7.06 -8.20
C PRO A 198 12.17 -6.61 -8.00
N PHE A 199 12.96 -7.37 -7.24
CA PHE A 199 14.40 -7.11 -7.09
C PHE A 199 15.12 -7.24 -8.44
N ILE A 200 14.90 -8.34 -9.16
CA ILE A 200 15.49 -8.55 -10.48
C ILE A 200 15.06 -7.47 -11.47
N LEU A 201 13.76 -7.16 -11.51
CA LEU A 201 13.22 -6.10 -12.37
C LEU A 201 13.83 -4.73 -12.04
N THR A 202 14.09 -4.44 -10.77
CA THR A 202 14.75 -3.21 -10.36
C THR A 202 16.19 -3.11 -10.89
N LEU A 203 16.96 -4.19 -10.80
CA LEU A 203 18.32 -4.22 -11.35
C LEU A 203 18.33 -4.00 -12.87
N VAL A 204 17.43 -4.67 -13.59
CA VAL A 204 17.30 -4.50 -15.05
C VAL A 204 16.79 -3.10 -15.40
N PHE A 205 15.80 -2.59 -14.67
CA PHE A 205 15.31 -1.22 -14.80
C PHE A 205 16.44 -0.20 -14.72
N VAL A 206 17.24 -0.27 -13.66
CA VAL A 206 18.36 0.67 -13.44
C VAL A 206 19.42 0.55 -14.54
N SER A 207 19.74 -0.67 -14.96
CA SER A 207 20.73 -0.91 -16.03
C SER A 207 20.29 -0.33 -17.38
N LEU A 208 18.99 -0.30 -17.65
CA LEU A 208 18.42 0.15 -18.92
C LEU A 208 18.03 1.63 -18.93
N MET A 209 18.07 2.33 -17.78
CA MET A 209 17.61 3.73 -17.68
C MET A 209 18.26 4.67 -18.70
N LYS A 210 19.56 4.50 -18.98
CA LYS A 210 20.31 5.30 -19.97
C LYS A 210 20.20 4.76 -21.39
N LEU A 211 20.01 3.47 -21.56
CA LEU A 211 19.99 2.80 -22.88
C LEU A 211 18.62 2.89 -23.54
N SER A 212 17.56 2.65 -22.78
CA SER A 212 16.18 2.65 -23.27
C SER A 212 15.23 3.17 -22.18
N PRO A 213 14.95 4.47 -22.11
CA PRO A 213 14.04 5.05 -21.13
C PRO A 213 12.63 4.44 -21.18
N VAL A 214 12.12 4.10 -22.38
CA VAL A 214 10.79 3.48 -22.55
C VAL A 214 10.76 2.10 -21.93
N LEU A 215 11.76 1.25 -22.20
CA LEU A 215 11.82 -0.10 -21.64
C LEU A 215 12.00 -0.05 -20.12
N SER A 216 12.81 0.87 -19.61
CA SER A 216 12.94 1.12 -18.17
C SER A 216 11.62 1.49 -17.53
N PHE A 217 10.83 2.35 -18.17
CA PHE A 217 9.53 2.74 -17.68
C PHE A 217 8.55 1.57 -17.62
N ILE A 218 8.54 0.70 -18.64
CA ILE A 218 7.74 -0.53 -18.65
C ILE A 218 8.15 -1.45 -17.50
N LEU A 219 9.44 -1.64 -17.28
CA LEU A 219 9.96 -2.46 -16.17
C LEU A 219 9.59 -1.90 -14.80
N PHE A 220 9.62 -0.57 -14.63
CA PHE A 220 9.14 0.09 -13.43
C PHE A 220 7.67 -0.24 -13.14
N ILE A 221 6.80 -0.14 -14.15
CA ILE A 221 5.38 -0.47 -14.02
C ILE A 221 5.20 -1.96 -13.68
N LEU A 222 5.93 -2.85 -14.34
CA LEU A 222 5.89 -4.29 -14.05
C LEU A 222 6.37 -4.61 -12.64
N THR A 223 7.35 -3.86 -12.12
CA THR A 223 7.78 -4.00 -10.72
C THR A 223 6.61 -3.72 -9.76
N GLY A 224 5.81 -2.69 -10.02
CA GLY A 224 4.58 -2.41 -9.25
C GLY A 224 3.59 -3.57 -9.30
N PHE A 225 3.32 -4.10 -10.49
CA PHE A 225 2.43 -5.24 -10.68
C PHE A 225 2.84 -6.47 -9.86
N VAL A 226 4.09 -6.90 -10.01
CA VAL A 226 4.57 -8.11 -9.35
C VAL A 226 4.65 -7.92 -7.82
N THR A 227 5.09 -6.75 -7.37
CA THR A 227 5.17 -6.45 -5.95
C THR A 227 3.80 -6.56 -5.27
N MET A 228 2.73 -6.15 -5.93
CA MET A 228 1.38 -6.13 -5.36
C MET A 228 0.65 -7.49 -5.37
N LEU A 229 1.18 -8.52 -6.07
CA LEU A 229 0.55 -9.84 -6.18
C LEU A 229 0.24 -10.51 -4.83
N SER A 230 1.05 -10.30 -3.78
CA SER A 230 0.84 -10.97 -2.49
C SER A 230 0.11 -10.13 -1.44
N VAL A 231 -0.31 -8.89 -1.75
CA VAL A 231 -0.84 -7.97 -0.73
C VAL A 231 -2.14 -8.47 -0.12
N SER A 232 -3.11 -8.87 -0.93
CA SER A 232 -4.39 -9.39 -0.43
C SER A 232 -4.23 -10.77 0.22
N ILE A 233 -3.39 -11.63 -0.34
CA ILE A 233 -3.10 -12.96 0.19
C ILE A 233 -2.47 -12.84 1.58
N ASN A 234 -1.52 -11.91 1.75
CA ASN A 234 -0.88 -11.62 3.03
C ASN A 234 -1.92 -11.27 4.11
N MET A 235 -2.86 -10.38 3.77
CA MET A 235 -3.93 -9.97 4.67
C MET A 235 -4.85 -11.15 5.04
N VAL A 236 -5.34 -11.87 4.04
CA VAL A 236 -6.28 -12.99 4.24
C VAL A 236 -5.63 -14.12 5.04
N MET A 237 -4.37 -14.45 4.73
CA MET A 237 -3.63 -15.49 5.45
C MET A 237 -3.45 -15.14 6.93
N ALA A 238 -3.10 -13.91 7.24
CA ALA A 238 -2.96 -13.45 8.62
C ALA A 238 -4.31 -13.51 9.39
N GLN A 239 -5.41 -13.12 8.74
CA GLN A 239 -6.76 -13.20 9.30
C GLN A 239 -7.22 -14.65 9.52
N LYS A 240 -6.88 -15.60 8.62
CA LYS A 240 -7.18 -17.02 8.75
C LYS A 240 -6.37 -17.67 9.87
N THR A 241 -5.12 -17.21 10.08
CA THR A 241 -4.24 -17.77 11.14
C THR A 241 -4.76 -17.49 12.55
N MET A 242 -5.37 -16.34 12.79
CA MET A 242 -5.94 -15.97 14.10
C MET A 242 -7.33 -15.35 13.92
N PRO A 243 -8.36 -16.18 13.67
CA PRO A 243 -9.71 -15.71 13.33
C PRO A 243 -10.36 -14.83 14.40
N GLN A 244 -10.02 -15.04 15.67
CA GLN A 244 -10.52 -14.25 16.79
C GLN A 244 -10.03 -12.79 16.77
N TYR A 245 -8.91 -12.50 16.11
CA TYR A 245 -8.31 -11.17 16.06
C TYR A 245 -8.30 -10.53 14.65
N LYS A 246 -9.19 -10.94 13.74
CA LYS A 246 -9.23 -10.52 12.32
C LYS A 246 -9.14 -9.00 12.13
N SER A 247 -9.95 -8.25 12.85
CA SER A 247 -9.99 -6.79 12.74
C SER A 247 -8.68 -6.15 13.24
N MET A 248 -8.16 -6.62 14.36
CA MET A 248 -6.91 -6.13 14.93
C MET A 248 -5.70 -6.45 14.04
N ILE A 249 -5.64 -7.65 13.49
CA ILE A 249 -4.60 -8.06 12.53
C ILE A 249 -4.62 -7.18 11.28
N SER A 250 -5.82 -6.87 10.76
CA SER A 250 -5.95 -5.95 9.63
C SER A 250 -5.39 -4.56 9.96
N GLY A 251 -5.70 -4.07 11.15
CA GLY A 251 -5.16 -2.81 11.66
C GLY A 251 -3.63 -2.84 11.80
N PHE A 252 -3.06 -3.94 12.30
CA PHE A 252 -1.59 -4.08 12.39
C PHE A 252 -0.93 -4.18 11.02
N ILE A 253 -1.46 -5.02 10.11
CA ILE A 253 -0.87 -5.15 8.77
C ILE A 253 -0.92 -3.83 8.01
N ALA A 254 -2.02 -3.11 8.03
CA ALA A 254 -2.13 -1.82 7.37
C ALA A 254 -1.43 -0.70 8.16
N GLY A 255 -1.82 -0.49 9.43
CA GLY A 255 -1.37 0.63 10.24
C GLY A 255 0.13 0.57 10.58
N PHE A 256 0.65 -0.59 10.97
CA PHE A 256 2.06 -0.76 11.28
C PHE A 256 2.94 -0.62 10.04
N SER A 257 2.46 -1.12 8.89
CA SER A 257 3.17 -0.94 7.61
C SER A 257 3.31 0.53 7.24
N TRP A 258 2.23 1.31 7.32
CA TRP A 258 2.27 2.75 7.05
C TRP A 258 3.01 3.54 8.12
N GLY A 259 2.95 3.10 9.37
CA GLY A 259 3.73 3.67 10.47
C GLY A 259 5.24 3.56 10.23
N ILE A 260 5.71 2.38 9.85
CA ILE A 260 7.13 2.16 9.48
C ILE A 260 7.52 3.02 8.28
N VAL A 261 6.68 3.08 7.25
CA VAL A 261 6.92 3.96 6.08
C VAL A 261 7.07 5.41 6.53
N GLY A 262 6.16 5.89 7.38
CA GLY A 262 6.16 7.28 7.86
C GLY A 262 7.44 7.66 8.62
N VAL A 263 8.03 6.73 9.37
CA VAL A 263 9.27 6.97 10.12
C VAL A 263 10.52 6.76 9.26
N MET A 264 10.54 5.69 8.48
CA MET A 264 11.74 5.29 7.75
C MET A 264 11.94 6.03 6.44
N LEU A 265 10.85 6.41 5.75
CA LEU A 265 10.96 7.06 4.44
C LEU A 265 11.68 8.42 4.48
N PRO A 266 11.47 9.31 5.48
CA PRO A 266 12.29 10.51 5.63
C PRO A 266 13.78 10.22 5.81
N LEU A 267 14.14 9.18 6.58
CA LEU A 267 15.52 8.76 6.76
C LEU A 267 16.13 8.23 5.45
N ILE A 268 15.39 7.42 4.72
CA ILE A 268 15.79 6.94 3.39
C ILE A 268 15.96 8.13 2.43
N GLY A 269 15.05 9.11 2.47
CA GLY A 269 15.14 10.33 1.68
C GLY A 269 16.40 11.15 1.99
N PHE A 270 16.75 11.28 3.27
CA PHE A 270 17.99 11.94 3.70
C PHE A 270 19.24 11.22 3.15
N VAL A 271 19.27 9.89 3.24
CA VAL A 271 20.37 9.11 2.65
C VAL A 271 20.40 9.27 1.13
N ALA A 272 19.24 9.30 0.47
CA ALA A 272 19.14 9.44 -0.98
C ALA A 272 19.61 10.82 -1.50
N GLN A 273 19.50 11.88 -0.70
CA GLN A 273 20.06 13.19 -1.02
C GLN A 273 21.60 13.17 -1.05
N ASN A 274 22.23 12.41 -0.18
CA ASN A 274 23.68 12.36 -0.07
C ASN A 274 24.32 11.31 -1.00
N GLU A 275 23.69 10.14 -1.12
CA GLU A 275 24.25 8.98 -1.84
C GLU A 275 23.68 8.80 -3.26
N GLY A 276 22.64 9.54 -3.59
CA GLY A 276 21.93 9.41 -4.86
C GLY A 276 20.72 8.47 -4.81
N ILE A 277 19.62 8.93 -5.40
CA ILE A 277 18.32 8.25 -5.35
C ILE A 277 18.39 6.82 -5.91
N ILE A 278 19.01 6.64 -7.08
CA ILE A 278 19.04 5.33 -7.76
C ILE A 278 19.84 4.31 -6.94
N LYS A 279 20.99 4.71 -6.38
CA LYS A 279 21.81 3.84 -5.52
C LYS A 279 21.00 3.35 -4.31
N VAL A 280 20.27 4.25 -3.67
CA VAL A 280 19.44 3.92 -2.49
C VAL A 280 18.28 3.01 -2.89
N LEU A 281 17.61 3.24 -4.01
CA LEU A 281 16.53 2.38 -4.50
C LEU A 281 17.03 0.96 -4.82
N VAL A 282 18.22 0.80 -5.37
CA VAL A 282 18.84 -0.50 -5.58
C VAL A 282 19.09 -1.19 -4.23
N VAL A 283 19.69 -0.49 -3.27
CA VAL A 283 19.98 -1.08 -1.95
C VAL A 283 18.70 -1.53 -1.25
N ILE A 284 17.66 -0.70 -1.20
CA ILE A 284 16.41 -1.08 -0.52
C ILE A 284 15.64 -2.18 -1.26
N SER A 285 15.86 -2.36 -2.58
CA SER A 285 15.25 -3.46 -3.34
C SER A 285 15.76 -4.85 -2.91
N PHE A 286 16.89 -4.94 -2.21
CA PHE A 286 17.35 -6.17 -1.57
C PHE A 286 16.47 -6.62 -0.40
N ILE A 287 15.72 -5.71 0.23
CA ILE A 287 14.88 -6.04 1.38
C ILE A 287 13.86 -7.14 1.04
N PRO A 288 13.05 -7.04 -0.03
CA PRO A 288 12.13 -8.11 -0.41
C PRO A 288 12.85 -9.42 -0.73
N PHE A 289 14.01 -9.35 -1.39
CA PHE A 289 14.80 -10.54 -1.69
C PHE A 289 15.22 -11.28 -0.42
N VAL A 290 15.72 -10.56 0.59
CA VAL A 290 16.07 -11.15 1.90
C VAL A 290 14.81 -11.68 2.62
N LEU A 291 13.68 -10.97 2.50
CA LEU A 291 12.41 -11.41 3.10
C LEU A 291 11.89 -12.72 2.49
N SER A 292 12.24 -13.04 1.25
CA SER A 292 11.83 -14.30 0.62
C SER A 292 12.28 -15.53 1.41
N TYR A 293 13.41 -15.44 2.12
CA TYR A 293 13.87 -16.48 3.02
C TYR A 293 12.87 -16.84 4.12
N PHE A 294 12.11 -15.89 4.61
CA PHE A 294 11.14 -16.11 5.69
C PHE A 294 9.85 -16.79 5.21
N VAL A 295 9.58 -16.80 3.91
CA VAL A 295 8.40 -17.46 3.32
C VAL A 295 8.39 -18.96 3.62
N ARG A 296 9.56 -19.60 3.70
CA ARG A 296 9.69 -21.02 4.05
C ARG A 296 9.08 -21.39 5.41
N PHE A 297 8.98 -20.43 6.33
CA PHE A 297 8.44 -20.65 7.66
C PHE A 297 6.92 -20.44 7.75
N LEU A 298 6.30 -20.01 6.65
CA LEU A 298 4.85 -19.97 6.58
C LEU A 298 4.30 -21.41 6.51
N PRO A 299 3.14 -21.71 7.11
CA PRO A 299 2.55 -23.04 7.06
C PRO A 299 2.31 -23.47 5.61
N ASP A 300 2.30 -24.77 5.33
CA ASP A 300 1.87 -25.25 4.01
C ASP A 300 0.36 -25.02 3.85
N ALA A 301 -0.12 -24.86 2.61
CA ALA A 301 -1.53 -24.68 2.37
C ALA A 301 -2.28 -25.90 2.98
N GLN A 302 -3.15 -25.64 3.96
CA GLN A 302 -4.13 -26.64 4.34
C GLN A 302 -5.04 -26.80 3.12
N SER A 303 -5.00 -27.99 2.52
CA SER A 303 -5.97 -28.41 1.50
C SER A 303 -7.35 -28.28 2.12
N GLU A 304 -8.10 -27.23 1.71
CA GLU A 304 -9.54 -27.14 1.93
C GLU A 304 -10.28 -28.10 1.00
#